data_49f5a18aa5f2369904e16f04ebf830c3
#
_entry.id   49f5a18aa5f2369904e16f04ebf830c3
#
_cell.length_a   1.000
_cell.length_b   1.000
_cell.length_c   1.000
_cell.angle_alpha   90.00
_cell.angle_beta   90.00
_cell.angle_gamma   90.00
#
_symmetry.space_group_name_H-M   'P 1'
#
loop_
_entity.id
_entity.type
_entity.pdbx_description
1 polymer ?
#
loop_
_entity_poly.entity_id
_entity_poly.type
_entity_poly.pdbx_seq_one_letter_code
_entity_poly.pdbx_strand_id
1 'polypeptide(L)'
;FIEGAWMTKHNGKYYFQYGAPGTEFSGYADGVVVSSGPIMDGSETTPQSDPLSIKLGGFARGAGHGATFADNFGQYWHVSTNTIAVKNTFERRIGIWPAGFDKEDVMWCNTAFGDYPHYIPSSEIKTNSFEVNNQSPYFTGWMLLNYNKPVTVSSTLGGYHANNAVDELMKTYWCANSGNAGEWIQSDLGNISTVNAIQINYADQDVAADRLGKYNNQYHQYRIYSSLDGKKWNLQVDKSKNKTDVPHDYMVVEKPVQARFIKLEN
;
A
#
# COMPACT_ATOMS: atom_id res chain seq x y z
N PHE A 1 -6.69 1.82 -24.24
CA PHE A 1 -6.01 0.56 -23.97
C PHE A 1 -6.82 -0.24 -22.96
N ILE A 2 -7.13 -1.48 -23.24
CA ILE A 2 -7.91 -2.40 -22.38
C ILE A 2 -7.17 -3.70 -22.33
N GLU A 3 -6.98 -4.25 -21.11
CA GLU A 3 -6.23 -5.48 -20.87
C GLU A 3 -6.68 -6.18 -19.58
N GLY A 4 -5.98 -7.25 -19.15
CA GLY A 4 -6.17 -7.84 -17.83
C GLY A 4 -7.53 -8.49 -17.63
N ALA A 5 -8.00 -9.24 -18.62
CA ALA A 5 -9.31 -9.87 -18.56
C ALA A 5 -9.40 -10.92 -17.44
N TRP A 6 -10.40 -10.80 -16.59
CA TRP A 6 -10.73 -11.78 -15.55
C TRP A 6 -12.24 -11.97 -15.46
N MET A 7 -12.69 -13.16 -15.09
CA MET A 7 -14.12 -13.44 -14.96
C MET A 7 -14.42 -14.10 -13.61
N THR A 8 -15.36 -13.51 -12.88
CA THR A 8 -15.89 -14.06 -11.63
C THR A 8 -17.36 -14.42 -11.83
N LYS A 9 -17.79 -15.57 -11.29
CA LYS A 9 -19.20 -15.99 -11.29
C LYS A 9 -19.79 -15.81 -9.90
N HIS A 10 -20.94 -15.15 -9.82
CA HIS A 10 -21.70 -14.97 -8.57
C HIS A 10 -23.20 -14.97 -8.86
N ASN A 11 -23.98 -15.70 -8.06
CA ASN A 11 -25.46 -15.79 -8.15
C ASN A 11 -25.99 -15.96 -9.59
N GLY A 12 -25.34 -16.84 -10.37
CA GLY A 12 -25.74 -17.12 -11.76
C GLY A 12 -25.32 -16.07 -12.80
N LYS A 13 -24.79 -14.94 -12.36
CA LYS A 13 -24.24 -13.88 -13.23
C LYS A 13 -22.74 -14.04 -13.40
N TYR A 14 -22.21 -13.47 -14.50
CA TYR A 14 -20.80 -13.44 -14.84
C TYR A 14 -20.31 -11.99 -14.86
N TYR A 15 -19.23 -11.73 -14.14
CA TYR A 15 -18.61 -10.43 -13.96
C TYR A 15 -17.27 -10.42 -14.67
N PHE A 16 -17.26 -9.79 -15.85
CA PHE A 16 -16.04 -9.65 -16.64
C PHE A 16 -15.31 -8.39 -16.25
N GLN A 17 -14.10 -8.54 -15.74
CA GLN A 17 -13.23 -7.46 -15.31
C GLN A 17 -12.19 -7.16 -16.37
N TYR A 18 -11.80 -5.90 -16.49
CA TYR A 18 -10.77 -5.45 -17.43
C TYR A 18 -10.07 -4.20 -16.91
N GLY A 19 -8.75 -4.12 -17.13
CA GLY A 19 -7.95 -2.97 -16.74
C GLY A 19 -7.90 -1.88 -17.82
N ALA A 20 -8.03 -0.62 -17.43
CA ALA A 20 -7.91 0.55 -18.31
C ALA A 20 -7.57 1.82 -17.48
N PRO A 21 -6.98 2.87 -18.07
CA PRO A 21 -6.52 3.01 -19.46
C PRO A 21 -5.13 2.39 -19.70
N GLY A 22 -4.25 2.39 -18.73
CA GLY A 22 -2.90 1.85 -18.79
C GLY A 22 -2.12 2.13 -17.51
N THR A 23 -1.13 1.29 -17.24
CA THR A 23 -0.41 1.28 -15.96
C THR A 23 0.40 2.54 -15.67
N GLU A 24 0.74 3.30 -16.69
CA GLU A 24 1.46 4.58 -16.58
C GLU A 24 0.59 5.71 -16.01
N PHE A 25 -0.73 5.53 -15.98
CA PHE A 25 -1.66 6.53 -15.49
C PHE A 25 -2.05 6.26 -14.03
N SER A 26 -2.14 7.30 -13.23
CA SER A 26 -2.62 7.19 -11.85
C SER A 26 -4.08 6.73 -11.75
N GLY A 27 -4.85 6.91 -12.82
CA GLY A 27 -6.23 6.45 -12.95
C GLY A 27 -6.36 5.03 -13.49
N TYR A 28 -5.27 4.25 -13.55
CA TYR A 28 -5.35 2.84 -13.93
C TYR A 28 -6.23 2.06 -12.96
N ALA A 29 -7.28 1.45 -13.48
CA ALA A 29 -8.36 0.86 -12.71
C ALA A 29 -8.89 -0.39 -13.41
N ASP A 30 -9.68 -1.20 -12.71
CA ASP A 30 -10.49 -2.22 -13.35
C ASP A 30 -11.94 -1.77 -13.48
N GLY A 31 -12.51 -1.99 -14.66
CA GLY A 31 -13.93 -1.88 -14.91
C GLY A 31 -14.60 -3.26 -14.85
N VAL A 32 -15.92 -3.28 -14.76
CA VAL A 32 -16.73 -4.51 -14.72
C VAL A 32 -17.89 -4.43 -15.69
N VAL A 33 -18.08 -5.48 -16.46
CA VAL A 33 -19.27 -5.74 -17.27
C VAL A 33 -19.95 -7.01 -16.76
N VAL A 34 -21.24 -6.95 -16.55
CA VAL A 34 -22.04 -8.06 -16.01
C VAL A 34 -22.86 -8.70 -17.14
N SER A 35 -22.92 -10.04 -17.16
CA SER A 35 -23.66 -10.81 -18.16
C SER A 35 -24.39 -12.00 -17.50
N SER A 36 -25.49 -12.43 -18.11
CA SER A 36 -26.19 -13.67 -17.72
C SER A 36 -25.47 -14.94 -18.17
N GLY A 37 -24.55 -14.84 -19.14
CA GLY A 37 -23.78 -15.96 -19.70
C GLY A 37 -22.28 -15.71 -19.71
N PRO A 38 -21.45 -16.75 -19.91
CA PRO A 38 -20.01 -16.63 -19.92
C PRO A 38 -19.46 -16.02 -21.22
N ILE A 39 -20.30 -15.83 -22.24
CA ILE A 39 -19.92 -15.23 -23.53
C ILE A 39 -20.43 -13.80 -23.53
N MET A 40 -19.50 -12.85 -23.66
CA MET A 40 -19.78 -11.42 -23.72
C MET A 40 -19.96 -11.00 -25.19
N ASP A 41 -21.12 -11.37 -25.79
CA ASP A 41 -21.43 -11.02 -27.18
C ASP A 41 -22.07 -9.62 -27.33
N GLY A 42 -22.27 -8.94 -26.23
CA GLY A 42 -22.84 -7.59 -26.18
C GLY A 42 -24.37 -7.51 -26.08
N SER A 43 -25.06 -8.64 -26.24
CA SER A 43 -26.54 -8.64 -26.26
C SER A 43 -27.19 -8.54 -24.87
N GLU A 44 -26.48 -9.00 -23.83
CA GLU A 44 -26.96 -9.05 -22.44
C GLU A 44 -25.94 -8.54 -21.43
N THR A 45 -25.09 -7.60 -21.85
CA THR A 45 -24.04 -7.06 -20.99
C THR A 45 -24.42 -5.71 -20.42
N THR A 46 -24.23 -5.53 -19.12
CA THR A 46 -24.47 -4.25 -18.43
C THR A 46 -23.17 -3.81 -17.77
N PRO A 47 -22.58 -2.68 -18.18
CA PRO A 47 -21.44 -2.12 -17.46
C PRO A 47 -21.88 -1.62 -16.08
N GLN A 48 -21.06 -1.80 -15.07
CA GLN A 48 -21.22 -1.09 -13.81
C GLN A 48 -20.91 0.40 -14.00
N SER A 49 -21.60 1.27 -13.26
CA SER A 49 -21.43 2.72 -13.36
C SER A 49 -20.08 3.20 -12.86
N ASP A 50 -19.51 2.51 -11.84
CA ASP A 50 -18.26 2.87 -11.18
C ASP A 50 -17.18 1.83 -11.47
N PRO A 51 -15.89 2.22 -11.51
CA PRO A 51 -14.78 1.27 -11.54
C PRO A 51 -14.85 0.32 -10.35
N LEU A 52 -14.52 -0.96 -10.56
CA LEU A 52 -14.39 -1.93 -9.47
C LEU A 52 -13.26 -1.54 -8.52
N SER A 53 -12.10 -1.25 -9.10
CA SER A 53 -10.91 -0.86 -8.34
C SER A 53 -10.31 0.39 -8.96
N ILE A 54 -10.11 1.41 -8.15
CA ILE A 54 -9.42 2.63 -8.52
C ILE A 54 -8.72 3.22 -7.30
N LYS A 55 -7.47 3.61 -7.45
CA LYS A 55 -6.69 4.23 -6.38
C LYS A 55 -5.94 5.46 -6.92
N LEU A 56 -6.58 6.61 -6.81
CA LEU A 56 -6.07 7.89 -7.32
C LEU A 56 -5.07 8.56 -6.37
N GLY A 57 -5.10 8.23 -5.09
CA GLY A 57 -4.32 8.86 -4.05
C GLY A 57 -3.64 7.85 -3.12
N GLY A 58 -2.91 8.39 -2.14
CA GLY A 58 -2.05 7.63 -1.25
C GLY A 58 -0.71 7.28 -1.87
N PHE A 59 0.12 6.55 -1.15
CA PHE A 59 1.46 6.22 -1.59
C PHE A 59 1.47 5.35 -2.85
N ALA A 60 0.77 4.20 -2.84
CA ALA A 60 0.59 3.36 -4.01
C ALA A 60 -0.59 3.85 -4.86
N ARG A 61 -0.45 3.87 -6.17
CA ARG A 61 -1.46 4.36 -7.11
C ARG A 61 -1.76 3.34 -8.19
N GLY A 62 -2.85 3.56 -8.91
CA GLY A 62 -3.39 2.62 -9.88
C GLY A 62 -4.32 1.63 -9.19
N ALA A 63 -4.56 0.51 -9.70
CA ALA A 63 -5.26 -0.68 -9.21
C ALA A 63 -5.92 -1.45 -10.36
N GLY A 64 -5.31 -1.42 -11.52
CA GLY A 64 -5.78 -2.13 -12.70
C GLY A 64 -5.09 -3.46 -12.94
N HIS A 65 -5.52 -4.16 -13.98
CA HIS A 65 -5.05 -5.50 -14.38
C HIS A 65 -5.23 -6.52 -13.26
N GLY A 66 -6.43 -6.56 -12.70
CA GLY A 66 -6.72 -7.31 -11.50
C GLY A 66 -7.50 -8.58 -11.71
N ALA A 67 -7.66 -9.30 -10.61
CA ALA A 67 -8.47 -10.51 -10.52
C ALA A 67 -9.18 -10.54 -9.17
N THR A 68 -10.45 -10.95 -9.17
CA THR A 68 -11.22 -11.13 -7.94
C THR A 68 -11.47 -12.62 -7.71
N PHE A 69 -11.19 -13.08 -6.50
CA PHE A 69 -11.37 -14.48 -6.11
C PHE A 69 -11.90 -14.59 -4.68
N ALA A 70 -12.53 -15.69 -4.36
CA ALA A 70 -12.90 -16.02 -3.00
C ALA A 70 -11.81 -16.88 -2.36
N ASP A 71 -11.49 -16.62 -1.10
CA ASP A 71 -10.64 -17.49 -0.29
C ASP A 71 -11.40 -18.72 0.24
N ASN A 72 -10.72 -19.59 0.97
CA ASN A 72 -11.31 -20.81 1.54
C ASN A 72 -12.36 -20.52 2.62
N PHE A 73 -12.48 -19.26 3.06
CA PHE A 73 -13.44 -18.83 4.07
C PHE A 73 -14.62 -18.05 3.49
N GLY A 74 -14.67 -17.95 2.13
CA GLY A 74 -15.73 -17.25 1.42
C GLY A 74 -15.57 -15.75 1.36
N GLN A 75 -14.45 -15.19 1.85
CA GLN A 75 -14.12 -13.78 1.70
C GLN A 75 -13.57 -13.53 0.29
N TYR A 76 -14.13 -12.53 -0.39
CA TYR A 76 -13.61 -12.08 -1.68
C TYR A 76 -12.43 -11.13 -1.50
N TRP A 77 -11.45 -11.32 -2.34
CA TRP A 77 -10.27 -10.47 -2.47
C TRP A 77 -10.08 -10.05 -3.91
N HIS A 78 -9.69 -8.82 -4.10
CA HIS A 78 -9.23 -8.30 -5.38
C HIS A 78 -7.73 -8.08 -5.33
N VAL A 79 -7.01 -8.63 -6.29
CA VAL A 79 -5.58 -8.38 -6.48
C VAL A 79 -5.38 -7.60 -7.76
N SER A 80 -4.54 -6.59 -7.74
CA SER A 80 -4.19 -5.83 -8.93
C SER A 80 -2.81 -5.20 -8.82
N THR A 81 -2.38 -4.49 -9.85
CA THR A 81 -1.06 -3.88 -9.85
C THR A 81 -1.09 -2.44 -9.34
N ASN A 82 -0.10 -2.10 -8.50
CA ASN A 82 0.14 -0.75 -8.06
C ASN A 82 1.48 -0.24 -8.57
N THR A 83 1.51 1.01 -8.99
CA THR A 83 2.75 1.74 -9.22
C THR A 83 3.23 2.32 -7.91
N ILE A 84 4.44 1.98 -7.50
CA ILE A 84 5.04 2.41 -6.25
C ILE A 84 6.47 2.94 -6.41
N ALA A 85 7.00 2.95 -7.62
CA ALA A 85 8.35 3.44 -7.87
C ALA A 85 8.39 4.94 -8.16
N VAL A 86 9.39 5.61 -7.62
CA VAL A 86 9.64 7.03 -7.87
C VAL A 86 10.07 7.27 -9.31
N LYS A 87 10.98 6.45 -9.82
CA LYS A 87 11.66 6.66 -11.11
C LYS A 87 11.07 5.85 -12.25
N ASN A 88 10.72 4.59 -12.01
CA ASN A 88 10.29 3.68 -13.06
C ASN A 88 8.79 3.41 -12.96
N THR A 89 8.03 3.88 -13.95
CA THR A 89 6.57 3.71 -14.02
C THR A 89 6.14 2.24 -14.09
N PHE A 90 7.01 1.36 -14.58
CA PHE A 90 6.73 -0.08 -14.69
C PHE A 90 7.21 -0.88 -13.47
N GLU A 91 7.85 -0.27 -12.50
CA GLU A 91 8.08 -0.93 -11.22
C GLU A 91 6.78 -0.95 -10.44
N ARG A 92 6.18 -2.13 -10.37
CA ARG A 92 4.87 -2.36 -9.78
C ARG A 92 4.93 -3.42 -8.70
N ARG A 93 3.95 -3.38 -7.81
CA ARG A 93 3.71 -4.42 -6.80
C ARG A 93 2.27 -4.88 -6.87
N ILE A 94 2.02 -6.03 -6.32
CA ILE A 94 0.66 -6.56 -6.15
C ILE A 94 0.05 -5.89 -4.93
N GLY A 95 -1.08 -5.22 -5.16
CA GLY A 95 -1.99 -4.83 -4.09
C GLY A 95 -3.04 -5.92 -3.88
N ILE A 96 -3.51 -6.05 -2.66
CA ILE A 96 -4.62 -6.92 -2.30
C ILE A 96 -5.62 -6.14 -1.45
N TRP A 97 -6.89 -6.21 -1.82
CA TRP A 97 -7.96 -5.47 -1.15
C TRP A 97 -9.18 -6.33 -0.90
N PRO A 98 -9.93 -6.05 0.18
CA PRO A 98 -11.24 -6.65 0.36
C PRO A 98 -12.16 -6.32 -0.79
N ALA A 99 -12.88 -7.32 -1.26
CA ALA A 99 -13.86 -7.21 -2.32
C ALA A 99 -15.10 -8.03 -1.98
N GLY A 100 -16.15 -7.89 -2.76
CA GLY A 100 -17.38 -8.65 -2.56
C GLY A 100 -18.51 -8.22 -3.48
N PHE A 101 -19.71 -8.64 -3.10
CA PHE A 101 -20.94 -8.28 -3.75
C PHE A 101 -21.90 -7.72 -2.71
N ASP A 102 -22.62 -6.68 -3.07
CA ASP A 102 -23.69 -6.16 -2.22
C ASP A 102 -25.00 -6.94 -2.39
N LYS A 103 -26.06 -6.48 -1.73
CA LYS A 103 -27.38 -7.11 -1.77
C LYS A 103 -28.09 -7.04 -3.13
N GLU A 104 -27.64 -6.15 -4.00
CA GLU A 104 -28.09 -6.00 -5.40
C GLU A 104 -27.19 -6.76 -6.39
N ASP A 105 -26.26 -7.58 -5.91
CA ASP A 105 -25.23 -8.26 -6.70
C ASP A 105 -24.26 -7.32 -7.42
N VAL A 106 -24.09 -6.08 -6.94
CA VAL A 106 -23.06 -5.19 -7.47
C VAL A 106 -21.71 -5.58 -6.89
N MET A 107 -20.74 -5.84 -7.76
CA MET A 107 -19.37 -6.14 -7.34
C MET A 107 -18.69 -4.86 -6.83
N TRP A 108 -18.01 -4.95 -5.70
CA TRP A 108 -17.27 -3.84 -5.10
C TRP A 108 -15.85 -4.26 -4.68
N CYS A 109 -14.96 -3.28 -4.61
CA CYS A 109 -13.60 -3.43 -4.09
C CYS A 109 -13.23 -2.20 -3.28
N ASN A 110 -12.68 -2.41 -2.09
CA ASN A 110 -12.26 -1.33 -1.22
C ASN A 110 -10.76 -1.04 -1.37
N THR A 111 -10.38 -0.16 -2.29
CA THR A 111 -9.01 0.29 -2.52
C THR A 111 -8.60 1.49 -1.68
N ALA A 112 -9.53 2.10 -0.92
CA ALA A 112 -9.27 3.31 -0.14
C ALA A 112 -8.16 3.12 0.90
N PHE A 113 -8.04 1.92 1.44
CA PHE A 113 -7.07 1.55 2.48
C PHE A 113 -5.98 0.60 1.96
N GLY A 114 -5.71 0.60 0.66
CA GLY A 114 -4.76 -0.32 0.03
C GLY A 114 -3.32 -0.21 0.53
N ASP A 115 -2.94 0.91 1.18
CA ASP A 115 -1.60 1.11 1.74
C ASP A 115 -1.50 0.67 3.21
N TYR A 116 -2.58 0.14 3.78
CA TYR A 116 -2.64 -0.32 5.16
C TYR A 116 -2.72 -1.83 5.24
N PRO A 117 -2.27 -2.44 6.35
CA PRO A 117 -2.40 -3.87 6.54
C PRO A 117 -3.87 -4.28 6.66
N HIS A 118 -4.21 -5.41 6.07
CA HIS A 118 -5.53 -6.03 6.17
C HIS A 118 -5.44 -7.31 6.99
N TYR A 119 -6.47 -7.59 7.77
CA TYR A 119 -6.62 -8.89 8.41
C TYR A 119 -6.99 -9.94 7.37
N ILE A 120 -6.23 -11.03 7.34
CA ILE A 120 -6.58 -12.22 6.56
C ILE A 120 -7.33 -13.15 7.49
N PRO A 121 -8.57 -13.55 7.17
CA PRO A 121 -9.35 -14.46 8.01
C PRO A 121 -8.64 -15.79 8.18
N SER A 122 -8.67 -16.33 9.39
CA SER A 122 -8.18 -17.68 9.73
C SER A 122 -9.31 -18.69 9.93
N SER A 123 -10.56 -18.24 9.84
CA SER A 123 -11.79 -19.05 9.95
C SER A 123 -12.90 -18.40 9.13
N GLU A 124 -13.95 -19.15 8.85
CA GLU A 124 -15.11 -18.64 8.14
C GLU A 124 -15.66 -17.39 8.83
N ILE A 125 -15.73 -16.30 8.08
CA ILE A 125 -16.36 -15.07 8.54
C ILE A 125 -17.87 -15.24 8.36
N LYS A 126 -18.59 -15.50 9.45
CA LYS A 126 -20.05 -15.45 9.45
C LYS A 126 -20.50 -13.98 9.41
N THR A 127 -20.37 -13.33 8.27
CA THR A 127 -20.75 -11.92 8.19
C THR A 127 -21.73 -11.66 7.07
N ASN A 128 -22.97 -11.48 7.47
CA ASN A 128 -23.88 -10.53 6.85
C ASN A 128 -23.82 -9.16 7.56
N SER A 129 -22.86 -8.93 8.44
CA SER A 129 -22.74 -7.69 9.20
C SER A 129 -21.49 -6.93 8.79
N PHE A 130 -21.68 -5.70 8.36
CA PHE A 130 -20.62 -4.70 8.30
C PHE A 130 -20.12 -4.31 9.71
N GLU A 131 -20.12 -5.25 10.65
CA GLU A 131 -19.56 -5.00 11.97
C GLU A 131 -18.06 -4.88 11.84
N VAL A 132 -17.63 -3.63 11.89
CA VAL A 132 -16.22 -3.26 11.93
C VAL A 132 -15.69 -3.64 13.30
N ASN A 133 -15.12 -4.82 13.40
CA ASN A 133 -14.34 -5.23 14.56
C ASN A 133 -12.86 -5.38 14.17
N ASN A 134 -11.99 -5.54 15.14
CA ASN A 134 -10.55 -5.66 14.92
C ASN A 134 -10.11 -6.94 14.16
N GLN A 135 -11.04 -7.78 13.73
CA GLN A 135 -10.80 -8.97 12.92
C GLN A 135 -11.44 -8.86 11.53
N SER A 136 -12.15 -7.77 11.25
CA SER A 136 -12.76 -7.55 9.94
C SER A 136 -11.69 -7.26 8.88
N PRO A 137 -11.71 -7.91 7.72
CA PRO A 137 -10.82 -7.58 6.61
C PRO A 137 -11.10 -6.18 6.02
N TYR A 138 -12.26 -5.60 6.34
CA TYR A 138 -12.68 -4.27 5.87
C TYR A 138 -12.09 -3.13 6.68
N PHE A 139 -11.52 -3.43 7.85
CA PHE A 139 -10.93 -2.44 8.74
C PHE A 139 -9.62 -2.97 9.31
N THR A 140 -8.55 -2.24 9.07
CA THR A 140 -7.20 -2.64 9.51
C THR A 140 -6.97 -2.48 11.01
N GLY A 141 -7.77 -1.66 11.68
CA GLY A 141 -7.57 -1.26 13.07
C GLY A 141 -6.39 -0.31 13.30
N TRP A 142 -5.57 -0.07 12.28
CA TRP A 142 -4.39 0.78 12.35
C TRP A 142 -4.54 2.00 11.43
N MET A 143 -4.06 3.13 11.90
CA MET A 143 -4.10 4.41 11.18
C MET A 143 -2.68 4.90 10.92
N LEU A 144 -2.48 5.62 9.81
CA LEU A 144 -1.22 6.29 9.54
C LEU A 144 -1.07 7.47 10.49
N LEU A 145 -0.08 7.38 11.40
CA LEU A 145 0.09 8.35 12.49
C LEU A 145 0.88 9.58 12.08
N ASN A 146 1.74 9.47 11.07
CA ASN A 146 2.69 10.53 10.69
C ASN A 146 2.30 11.31 9.43
N TYR A 147 1.13 11.08 8.83
CA TYR A 147 0.68 11.82 7.65
C TYR A 147 0.67 13.33 7.90
N ASN A 148 1.45 14.08 7.10
CA ASN A 148 1.63 15.54 7.21
C ASN A 148 2.01 16.03 8.62
N LYS A 149 2.66 15.18 9.42
CA LYS A 149 3.16 15.57 10.74
C LYS A 149 4.52 16.26 10.63
N PRO A 150 4.89 17.07 11.64
CA PRO A 150 6.21 17.71 11.67
C PRO A 150 7.33 16.68 11.61
N VAL A 151 8.30 16.95 10.75
CA VAL A 151 9.53 16.16 10.65
C VAL A 151 10.75 17.06 10.81
N THR A 152 11.78 16.51 11.44
CA THR A 152 13.12 17.11 11.53
C THR A 152 14.13 16.12 11.00
N VAL A 153 15.22 16.61 10.45
CA VAL A 153 16.23 15.79 9.77
C VAL A 153 17.63 16.28 10.11
N SER A 154 18.62 15.42 9.95
CA SER A 154 20.05 15.76 10.10
C SER A 154 20.50 16.72 9.03
N SER A 155 20.11 16.49 7.77
CA SER A 155 20.48 17.29 6.62
C SER A 155 19.43 17.14 5.51
N THR A 156 19.51 17.99 4.47
CA THR A 156 18.59 17.91 3.33
C THR A 156 19.34 18.25 2.03
N LEU A 157 19.33 17.34 1.09
CA LEU A 157 19.79 17.59 -0.27
C LEU A 157 18.80 18.56 -0.95
N GLY A 158 19.33 19.57 -1.65
CA GLY A 158 18.52 20.61 -2.29
C GLY A 158 17.40 20.05 -3.17
N GLY A 159 16.17 20.51 -2.94
CA GLY A 159 14.96 20.03 -3.65
C GLY A 159 14.25 18.84 -3.03
N TYR A 160 14.82 18.16 -2.03
CA TYR A 160 14.25 16.93 -1.41
C TYR A 160 13.88 17.19 0.05
N HIS A 161 12.82 17.97 0.25
CA HIS A 161 12.41 18.49 1.56
C HIS A 161 11.94 17.40 2.54
N ALA A 162 12.19 17.62 3.83
CA ALA A 162 11.86 16.68 4.89
C ALA A 162 10.38 16.27 4.90
N ASN A 163 9.47 17.21 4.66
CA ASN A 163 8.02 16.94 4.66
C ASN A 163 7.57 15.97 3.56
N ASN A 164 8.35 15.82 2.50
CA ASN A 164 8.07 14.84 1.44
C ASN A 164 8.14 13.39 1.92
N ALA A 165 8.72 13.14 3.09
CA ALA A 165 8.76 11.79 3.67
C ALA A 165 7.43 11.36 4.32
N VAL A 166 6.48 12.30 4.49
CA VAL A 166 5.22 12.07 5.22
C VAL A 166 3.98 12.61 4.49
N ASP A 167 4.09 12.90 3.20
CA ASP A 167 3.02 13.51 2.39
C ASP A 167 2.17 12.50 1.62
N GLU A 168 2.46 11.20 1.72
CA GLU A 168 1.78 10.10 1.01
C GLU A 168 1.84 10.25 -0.53
N LEU A 169 2.86 10.93 -1.04
CA LEU A 169 3.06 11.10 -2.48
C LEU A 169 4.28 10.31 -2.96
N MET A 170 4.05 9.25 -3.70
CA MET A 170 5.09 8.36 -4.22
C MET A 170 6.21 9.08 -5.00
N LYS A 171 5.91 10.20 -5.65
CA LYS A 171 6.88 10.93 -6.50
C LYS A 171 7.72 11.96 -5.74
N THR A 172 7.41 12.21 -4.49
CA THR A 172 8.13 13.11 -3.60
C THR A 172 8.83 12.29 -2.50
N TYR A 173 9.99 12.74 -2.07
CA TYR A 173 10.75 12.09 -1.01
C TYR A 173 11.73 13.06 -0.35
N TRP A 174 12.14 12.74 0.84
CA TRP A 174 13.28 13.38 1.49
C TRP A 174 14.57 12.67 1.10
N CYS A 175 15.64 13.45 0.95
CA CYS A 175 16.97 12.91 0.79
C CYS A 175 17.95 13.71 1.68
N ALA A 176 18.78 13.01 2.43
CA ALA A 176 19.89 13.62 3.16
C ALA A 176 20.99 14.09 2.20
N ASN A 177 21.87 14.98 2.64
CA ASN A 177 23.00 15.44 1.84
C ASN A 177 24.00 14.32 1.51
N SER A 178 23.99 13.24 2.29
CA SER A 178 24.88 12.10 2.09
C SER A 178 24.20 10.79 2.46
N GLY A 179 24.78 9.66 2.02
CA GLY A 179 24.44 8.31 2.47
C GLY A 179 25.29 7.84 3.67
N ASN A 180 26.01 8.74 4.32
CA ASN A 180 26.89 8.37 5.44
C ASN A 180 26.11 7.99 6.69
N ALA A 181 26.72 7.15 7.52
CA ALA A 181 26.15 6.82 8.83
C ALA A 181 25.96 8.08 9.68
N GLY A 182 24.85 8.14 10.41
CA GLY A 182 24.47 9.26 11.25
C GLY A 182 23.50 10.26 10.60
N GLU A 183 23.12 10.07 9.35
CA GLU A 183 21.96 10.79 8.79
C GLU A 183 20.67 10.24 9.40
N TRP A 184 19.72 11.13 9.69
CA TRP A 184 18.49 10.71 10.36
C TRP A 184 17.28 11.55 9.96
N ILE A 185 16.10 10.96 10.13
CA ILE A 185 14.80 11.63 10.05
C ILE A 185 14.00 11.30 11.30
N GLN A 186 13.33 12.28 11.87
CA GLN A 186 12.48 12.16 13.04
C GLN A 186 11.11 12.75 12.76
N SER A 187 10.04 11.98 13.02
CA SER A 187 8.66 12.42 12.95
C SER A 187 8.13 12.69 14.37
N ASP A 188 7.45 13.84 14.57
CA ASP A 188 6.66 14.14 15.76
C ASP A 188 5.20 13.79 15.46
N LEU A 189 4.66 12.76 16.08
CA LEU A 189 3.27 12.32 15.91
C LEU A 189 2.25 13.31 16.52
N GLY A 190 2.74 14.32 17.26
CA GLY A 190 1.93 15.34 17.94
C GLY A 190 1.47 14.90 19.32
N ASN A 191 1.02 13.68 19.49
CA ASN A 191 0.59 13.08 20.73
C ASN A 191 1.28 11.74 20.97
N ILE A 192 1.28 11.28 22.21
CA ILE A 192 1.68 9.89 22.52
C ILE A 192 0.64 8.98 21.89
N SER A 193 1.10 8.10 21.03
CA SER A 193 0.27 7.17 20.26
C SER A 193 0.83 5.76 20.36
N THR A 194 -0.02 4.77 20.14
CA THR A 194 0.39 3.36 20.07
C THR A 194 0.89 3.07 18.66
N VAL A 195 2.17 2.78 18.51
CA VAL A 195 2.80 2.41 17.24
C VAL A 195 2.87 0.88 17.15
N ASN A 196 2.22 0.32 16.13
CA ASN A 196 2.17 -1.12 15.88
C ASN A 196 3.10 -1.56 14.77
N ALA A 197 3.32 -0.70 13.78
CA ALA A 197 4.16 -1.00 12.62
C ALA A 197 4.82 0.27 12.08
N ILE A 198 5.90 0.06 11.32
CA ILE A 198 6.63 1.12 10.64
C ILE A 198 6.89 0.63 9.22
N GLN A 199 6.62 1.47 8.24
CA GLN A 199 6.96 1.23 6.85
C GLN A 199 7.92 2.28 6.34
N ILE A 200 8.93 1.84 5.61
CA ILE A 200 9.90 2.69 4.94
C ILE A 200 9.86 2.37 3.45
N ASN A 201 9.65 3.39 2.64
CA ASN A 201 9.69 3.28 1.18
C ASN A 201 10.90 4.09 0.68
N TYR A 202 11.89 3.41 0.13
CA TYR A 202 13.12 4.02 -0.32
C TYR A 202 12.99 4.54 -1.75
N ALA A 203 13.45 5.78 -1.98
CA ALA A 203 13.43 6.42 -3.31
C ALA A 203 14.66 6.11 -4.16
N ASP A 204 15.71 5.54 -3.57
CA ASP A 204 16.97 5.18 -4.23
C ASP A 204 17.61 6.35 -5.00
N GLN A 205 17.80 7.45 -4.29
CA GLN A 205 18.45 8.65 -4.85
C GLN A 205 19.85 8.31 -5.41
N ASP A 206 20.12 8.75 -6.63
CA ASP A 206 21.37 8.53 -7.36
C ASP A 206 21.76 7.06 -7.58
N VAL A 207 20.85 6.13 -7.38
CA VAL A 207 21.05 4.74 -7.76
C VAL A 207 20.93 4.61 -9.28
N ALA A 208 21.97 4.07 -9.92
CA ALA A 208 22.06 3.95 -11.38
C ALA A 208 21.16 2.83 -11.93
N ALA A 209 20.90 1.77 -11.15
CA ALA A 209 20.06 0.65 -11.56
C ALA A 209 18.58 0.94 -11.28
N ASP A 210 17.73 0.57 -12.21
CA ASP A 210 16.32 0.39 -11.92
C ASP A 210 16.10 -0.98 -11.24
N ARG A 211 15.03 -1.12 -10.50
CA ARG A 211 14.72 -2.36 -9.79
C ARG A 211 14.03 -3.41 -10.66
N LEU A 212 14.04 -3.26 -11.98
CA LEU A 212 13.53 -4.23 -12.93
C LEU A 212 14.59 -5.18 -13.47
N GLY A 213 15.83 -4.97 -13.15
CA GLY A 213 16.95 -5.71 -13.71
C GLY A 213 17.75 -6.51 -12.68
N LYS A 214 19.01 -6.76 -13.02
CA LYS A 214 19.99 -7.36 -12.11
C LYS A 214 20.51 -6.30 -11.16
N TYR A 215 20.32 -6.52 -9.87
CA TYR A 215 20.67 -5.56 -8.84
C TYR A 215 22.08 -5.77 -8.31
N ASN A 216 22.75 -4.67 -8.11
CA ASN A 216 24.12 -4.61 -7.61
C ASN A 216 24.09 -4.40 -6.10
N ASN A 217 23.79 -5.44 -5.33
CA ASN A 217 23.96 -5.42 -3.87
C ASN A 217 23.46 -4.14 -3.17
N GLN A 218 22.30 -3.65 -3.59
CA GLN A 218 21.67 -2.50 -2.94
C GLN A 218 20.99 -2.95 -1.68
N TYR A 219 21.29 -2.32 -0.58
CA TYR A 219 20.61 -2.55 0.69
C TYR A 219 20.73 -1.31 1.56
N HIS A 220 19.76 -1.13 2.45
CA HIS A 220 19.77 -0.07 3.44
C HIS A 220 20.09 -0.64 4.82
N GLN A 221 20.92 0.08 5.55
CA GLN A 221 21.28 -0.24 6.93
C GLN A 221 20.81 0.90 7.82
N TYR A 222 20.05 0.59 8.86
CA TYR A 222 19.44 1.62 9.70
C TYR A 222 19.02 1.09 11.05
N ARG A 223 18.69 2.02 11.96
CA ARG A 223 18.05 1.77 13.24
C ARG A 223 16.81 2.63 13.37
N ILE A 224 15.81 2.12 14.08
CA ILE A 224 14.59 2.88 14.41
C ILE A 224 14.51 2.99 15.92
N TYR A 225 14.25 4.21 16.36
CA TYR A 225 14.10 4.56 17.77
C TYR A 225 12.73 5.19 18.01
N SER A 226 12.21 4.98 19.21
CA SER A 226 11.02 5.65 19.74
C SER A 226 11.35 6.52 20.94
N SER A 227 10.55 7.57 21.15
CA SER A 227 10.68 8.43 22.31
C SER A 227 9.34 9.03 22.71
N LEU A 228 9.14 9.27 24.01
CA LEU A 228 8.00 10.01 24.54
C LEU A 228 8.23 11.53 24.57
N ASP A 229 9.49 11.95 24.74
CA ASP A 229 9.87 13.34 25.01
C ASP A 229 10.86 13.94 23.99
N GLY A 230 11.27 13.15 23.00
CA GLY A 230 12.27 13.56 22.00
C GLY A 230 13.71 13.64 22.53
N LYS A 231 13.96 13.25 23.79
CA LYS A 231 15.26 13.33 24.45
C LYS A 231 15.81 11.94 24.82
N LYS A 232 14.98 11.08 25.37
CA LYS A 232 15.33 9.69 25.70
C LYS A 232 14.82 8.76 24.63
N TRP A 233 15.72 8.00 24.02
CA TRP A 233 15.45 7.16 22.86
C TRP A 233 15.60 5.68 23.21
N ASN A 234 14.64 4.88 22.79
CA ASN A 234 14.65 3.43 22.92
C ASN A 234 14.74 2.81 21.54
N LEU A 235 15.70 1.91 21.34
CA LEU A 235 15.86 1.16 20.10
C LEU A 235 14.68 0.20 19.92
N GLN A 236 14.04 0.25 18.76
CA GLN A 236 12.92 -0.60 18.40
C GLN A 236 13.30 -1.60 17.30
N VAL A 237 14.09 -1.16 16.33
CA VAL A 237 14.54 -2.00 15.22
C VAL A 237 16.02 -1.74 14.97
N ASP A 238 16.80 -2.81 14.84
CA ASP A 238 18.20 -2.74 14.43
C ASP A 238 18.42 -3.54 13.14
N LYS A 239 18.53 -2.85 12.03
CA LYS A 239 18.91 -3.39 10.72
C LYS A 239 20.28 -2.88 10.27
N SER A 240 21.14 -2.47 11.20
CA SER A 240 22.50 -1.98 10.90
C SER A 240 23.43 -3.01 10.24
N LYS A 241 23.03 -4.28 10.22
CA LYS A 241 23.77 -5.37 9.55
C LYS A 241 23.02 -5.96 8.37
N ASN A 242 21.95 -5.30 7.92
CA ASN A 242 21.17 -5.78 6.77
C ASN A 242 22.05 -5.84 5.51
N LYS A 243 21.86 -6.91 4.72
CA LYS A 243 22.51 -7.12 3.42
C LYS A 243 21.50 -7.54 2.34
N THR A 244 20.21 -7.37 2.63
CA THR A 244 19.14 -7.73 1.72
C THR A 244 18.50 -6.46 1.17
N ASP A 245 18.26 -6.43 -0.12
CA ASP A 245 17.53 -5.36 -0.78
C ASP A 245 16.04 -5.46 -0.44
N VAL A 246 15.53 -4.49 0.31
CA VAL A 246 14.13 -4.38 0.70
C VAL A 246 13.67 -2.94 0.44
N PRO A 247 13.19 -2.66 -0.78
CA PRO A 247 12.83 -1.28 -1.18
C PRO A 247 11.61 -0.72 -0.45
N HIS A 248 10.75 -1.60 0.05
CA HIS A 248 9.54 -1.27 0.81
C HIS A 248 9.55 -2.13 2.07
N ASP A 249 10.19 -1.61 3.11
CA ASP A 249 10.42 -2.38 4.33
C ASP A 249 9.30 -2.13 5.33
N TYR A 250 8.45 -3.14 5.52
CA TYR A 250 7.33 -3.12 6.45
C TYR A 250 7.65 -3.97 7.68
N MET A 251 7.62 -3.35 8.84
CA MET A 251 8.00 -3.96 10.10
C MET A 251 6.87 -3.82 11.11
N VAL A 252 6.39 -4.95 11.60
CA VAL A 252 5.52 -4.99 12.77
C VAL A 252 6.41 -5.06 14.01
N VAL A 253 6.22 -4.17 14.97
CA VAL A 253 6.97 -4.23 16.24
C VAL A 253 6.42 -5.38 17.08
N GLU A 254 7.32 -6.13 17.75
CA GLU A 254 6.93 -7.30 18.54
C GLU A 254 5.87 -6.98 19.61
N LYS A 255 5.98 -5.81 20.20
CA LYS A 255 5.02 -5.28 21.17
C LYS A 255 4.69 -3.84 20.79
N PRO A 256 3.40 -3.47 20.76
CA PRO A 256 2.99 -2.08 20.52
C PRO A 256 3.74 -1.11 21.42
N VAL A 257 4.27 -0.04 20.83
CA VAL A 257 5.12 0.93 21.52
C VAL A 257 4.36 2.24 21.72
N GLN A 258 4.37 2.77 22.95
CA GLN A 258 3.89 4.13 23.21
C GLN A 258 4.98 5.12 22.83
N ALA A 259 4.71 5.98 21.85
CA ALA A 259 5.65 6.99 21.38
C ALA A 259 4.96 8.26 20.90
N ARG A 260 5.62 9.39 21.08
CA ARG A 260 5.33 10.63 20.37
C ARG A 260 6.30 10.87 19.22
N PHE A 261 7.53 10.42 19.36
CA PHE A 261 8.57 10.61 18.35
C PHE A 261 9.07 9.26 17.84
N ILE A 262 9.22 9.17 16.53
CA ILE A 262 9.89 8.05 15.85
C ILE A 262 11.06 8.62 15.07
N LYS A 263 12.23 8.02 15.23
CA LYS A 263 13.46 8.41 14.51
C LYS A 263 14.03 7.22 13.78
N LEU A 264 14.31 7.41 12.50
CA LEU A 264 15.13 6.51 11.70
C LEU A 264 16.52 7.13 11.55
N GLU A 265 17.56 6.32 11.76
CA GLU A 265 18.97 6.72 11.66
C GLU A 265 19.72 5.71 10.80
N ASN A 266 20.44 6.20 9.81
CA ASN A 266 21.27 5.44 8.89
C ASN A 266 22.58 4.99 9.56
#